data_d0e27e3bae8d9db02cbc6fa512afc351
#
_entry.id   d0e27e3bae8d9db02cbc6fa512afc351
#
_cell.length_a   1.000
_cell.length_b   1.000
_cell.length_c   1.000
_cell.angle_alpha   90.00
_cell.angle_beta   90.00
_cell.angle_gamma   90.00
#
_symmetry.space_group_name_H-M   'P 1'
#
loop_
_entity.id
_entity.type
_entity.pdbx_description
1 polymer ?
#
loop_
_entity_poly.entity_id
_entity_poly.type
_entity_poly.pdbx_seq_one_letter_code
_entity_poly.pdbx_strand_id
1 'polypeptide(L)'
;MHAKSRNLMLFVAIALLSGWANAAEVLEEVVVTATKRASNLQDVPISVGVITDEFIDDFQIKDISDAQNFVPGLQVQQTFGSWAVRIRGLGSGITNLAFDSSVPIYIDDVYCGRGKCMESAFLDVERLEVARGPQGALFGKSTIAGAISSISAKPTDSFEAEVRLGAELEYGGYTANGYISGPLSDTVRARLAVKTSDLDGYTDNIATGDEDGSQEINAVRLGIEWDASDQTSFYVKLETGESNTDGRNNQLVRPGAMSSVTTDPNAEYKADDKRSVSTGEPKEDFYDYEWSSLTVKMETELAGHSLMAVAGYWE
;
A
#
# COMPACT_ATOMS: atom_id res chain seq x y z
N MET A 1 50.18 25.02 35.22
CA MET A 1 50.57 24.29 34.01
C MET A 1 49.68 23.07 33.67
N HIS A 2 48.67 22.67 34.48
CA HIS A 2 47.88 21.45 34.27
C HIS A 2 46.57 21.62 33.41
N ALA A 3 46.11 22.86 33.19
CA ALA A 3 44.88 23.07 32.39
C ALA A 3 45.07 22.99 30.86
N LYS A 4 46.27 23.32 30.37
CA LYS A 4 46.56 23.28 28.92
C LYS A 4 46.72 21.84 28.37
N SER A 5 47.20 20.89 29.18
CA SER A 5 47.38 19.50 28.74
C SER A 5 46.06 18.74 28.65
N ARG A 6 45.08 19.09 29.49
CA ARG A 6 43.77 18.44 29.53
C ARG A 6 42.90 18.79 28.31
N ASN A 7 43.01 20.04 27.82
CA ASN A 7 42.30 20.48 26.62
C ASN A 7 42.94 19.92 25.34
N LEU A 8 44.25 19.71 25.34
CA LEU A 8 44.95 19.10 24.21
C LEU A 8 44.59 17.61 24.05
N MET A 9 44.44 16.87 25.16
CA MET A 9 43.97 15.47 25.13
C MET A 9 42.51 15.34 24.66
N LEU A 10 41.66 16.29 25.00
CA LEU A 10 40.25 16.30 24.55
C LEU A 10 40.16 16.55 23.05
N PHE A 11 40.97 17.45 22.48
CA PHE A 11 41.03 17.70 21.04
C PHE A 11 41.58 16.53 20.23
N VAL A 12 42.56 15.81 20.76
CA VAL A 12 43.12 14.61 20.13
C VAL A 12 42.13 13.45 20.18
N ALA A 13 41.35 13.30 21.26
CA ALA A 13 40.28 12.28 21.35
C ALA A 13 39.12 12.54 20.39
N ILE A 14 38.72 13.80 20.15
CA ILE A 14 37.70 14.18 19.18
C ILE A 14 38.20 13.99 17.73
N ALA A 15 39.46 14.26 17.45
CA ALA A 15 40.04 14.07 16.12
C ALA A 15 40.23 12.58 15.76
N LEU A 16 40.36 11.68 16.72
CA LEU A 16 40.43 10.23 16.48
C LEU A 16 39.04 9.59 16.24
N LEU A 17 37.96 10.22 16.65
CA LEU A 17 36.59 9.77 16.41
C LEU A 17 36.06 10.17 15.01
N SER A 18 36.70 11.13 14.34
CA SER A 18 36.28 11.63 13.03
C SER A 18 36.74 10.75 11.84
N GLY A 19 37.49 9.71 12.09
CA GLY A 19 38.12 8.89 11.03
C GLY A 19 37.29 7.71 10.49
N TRP A 20 36.08 7.48 10.99
CA TRP A 20 35.30 6.29 10.65
C TRP A 20 33.97 6.56 9.91
N ALA A 21 33.82 7.73 9.35
CA ALA A 21 32.65 8.09 8.57
C ALA A 21 32.93 8.03 7.04
N ASN A 22 33.48 6.93 6.57
CA ASN A 22 33.37 6.53 5.16
C ASN A 22 32.43 5.30 5.09
N ALA A 23 31.16 5.48 5.41
CA ALA A 23 30.13 4.66 4.85
C ALA A 23 30.06 5.05 3.36
N ALA A 24 30.67 4.26 2.49
CA ALA A 24 30.27 4.28 1.10
C ALA A 24 28.79 3.96 1.12
N GLU A 25 27.96 4.91 0.69
CA GLU A 25 26.56 4.66 0.37
C GLU A 25 26.60 3.58 -0.71
N VAL A 26 26.39 2.33 -0.31
CA VAL A 26 26.11 1.25 -1.25
C VAL A 26 24.73 1.61 -1.77
N LEU A 27 24.67 2.11 -2.99
CA LEU A 27 23.42 2.28 -3.71
C LEU A 27 22.74 0.91 -3.71
N GLU A 28 21.70 0.78 -2.90
CA GLU A 28 20.91 -0.44 -2.82
C GLU A 28 20.28 -0.69 -4.19
N GLU A 29 20.60 -1.83 -4.79
CA GLU A 29 20.12 -2.19 -6.12
C GLU A 29 18.65 -2.54 -6.02
N VAL A 30 17.77 -1.64 -6.48
CA VAL A 30 16.32 -1.87 -6.45
C VAL A 30 15.96 -2.91 -7.51
N VAL A 31 15.58 -4.10 -7.04
CA VAL A 31 15.09 -5.19 -7.88
C VAL A 31 13.57 -5.05 -8.06
N VAL A 32 13.12 -5.15 -9.31
CA VAL A 32 11.71 -5.07 -9.69
C VAL A 32 11.25 -6.32 -10.43
N THR A 33 9.96 -6.59 -10.37
CA THR A 33 9.30 -7.71 -11.08
C THR A 33 8.32 -7.23 -12.16
N ALA A 34 8.36 -5.96 -12.51
CA ALA A 34 7.48 -5.33 -13.50
C ALA A 34 7.56 -5.95 -14.91
N THR A 35 8.61 -6.73 -15.21
CA THR A 35 8.74 -7.52 -16.44
C THR A 35 8.41 -9.01 -16.24
N LYS A 36 7.79 -9.39 -15.10
CA LYS A 36 7.55 -10.78 -14.68
C LYS A 36 8.83 -11.57 -14.46
N ARG A 37 9.93 -10.89 -14.27
CA ARG A 37 11.26 -11.43 -13.91
C ARG A 37 11.92 -10.44 -12.97
N ALA A 38 12.65 -10.93 -11.99
CA ALA A 38 13.50 -10.10 -11.16
C ALA A 38 14.58 -9.46 -12.05
N SER A 39 14.63 -8.15 -12.07
CA SER A 39 15.58 -7.38 -12.87
C SER A 39 15.92 -6.09 -12.10
N ASN A 40 17.13 -5.57 -12.30
CA ASN A 40 17.46 -4.27 -11.77
C ASN A 40 16.57 -3.20 -12.42
N LEU A 41 16.05 -2.27 -11.62
CA LEU A 41 15.17 -1.18 -12.09
C LEU A 41 15.78 -0.41 -13.29
N GLN A 42 17.09 -0.25 -13.32
CA GLN A 42 17.78 0.48 -14.40
C GLN A 42 17.87 -0.30 -15.71
N ASP A 43 17.75 -1.63 -15.66
CA ASP A 43 17.83 -2.49 -16.84
C ASP A 43 16.45 -2.77 -17.47
N VAL A 44 15.37 -2.34 -16.80
CA VAL A 44 13.99 -2.57 -17.27
C VAL A 44 13.62 -1.59 -18.38
N PRO A 45 13.24 -2.03 -19.60
CA PRO A 45 12.96 -1.16 -20.74
C PRO A 45 11.58 -0.49 -20.70
N ILE A 46 10.97 -0.39 -19.53
CA ILE A 46 9.69 0.26 -19.30
C ILE A 46 9.79 1.30 -18.18
N SER A 47 8.89 2.28 -18.20
CA SER A 47 8.86 3.29 -17.15
C SER A 47 8.17 2.75 -15.90
N VAL A 48 8.91 2.46 -14.85
CA VAL A 48 8.41 1.96 -13.57
C VAL A 48 8.69 3.00 -12.47
N GLY A 49 7.69 3.24 -11.62
CA GLY A 49 7.88 3.88 -10.33
C GLY A 49 7.89 2.81 -9.26
N VAL A 50 8.82 2.88 -8.32
CA VAL A 50 8.92 1.94 -7.22
C VAL A 50 8.86 2.69 -5.91
N ILE A 51 8.09 2.18 -4.97
CA ILE A 51 8.00 2.62 -3.58
C ILE A 51 8.34 1.40 -2.75
N THR A 52 9.47 1.45 -2.05
CA THR A 52 9.94 0.37 -1.17
C THR A 52 9.28 0.44 0.19
N ASP A 53 9.40 -0.60 1.01
CA ASP A 53 8.95 -0.63 2.40
C ASP A 53 9.56 0.49 3.23
N GLU A 54 10.87 0.72 3.13
CA GLU A 54 11.55 1.82 3.79
C GLU A 54 10.96 3.18 3.40
N PHE A 55 10.66 3.38 2.10
CA PHE A 55 10.02 4.60 1.62
C PHE A 55 8.57 4.73 2.13
N ILE A 56 7.82 3.62 2.18
CA ILE A 56 6.47 3.58 2.76
C ILE A 56 6.50 4.05 4.21
N ASP A 57 7.49 3.58 4.96
CA ASP A 57 7.66 3.89 6.37
C ASP A 57 8.10 5.33 6.62
N ASP A 58 9.12 5.78 5.91
CA ASP A 58 9.68 7.14 6.07
C ASP A 58 8.67 8.23 5.74
N PHE A 59 7.84 8.00 4.73
CA PHE A 59 6.81 8.95 4.29
C PHE A 59 5.41 8.62 4.81
N GLN A 60 5.28 7.60 5.65
CA GLN A 60 4.02 7.17 6.27
C GLN A 60 2.88 6.99 5.24
N ILE A 61 3.19 6.29 4.15
CA ILE A 61 2.23 5.99 3.09
C ILE A 61 1.23 4.95 3.63
N LYS A 62 -0.01 5.36 3.84
CA LYS A 62 -1.05 4.54 4.46
C LYS A 62 -1.81 3.70 3.45
N ASP A 63 -1.95 4.23 2.23
CA ASP A 63 -2.67 3.61 1.13
C ASP A 63 -2.12 4.03 -0.24
N ILE A 64 -2.73 3.55 -1.31
CA ILE A 64 -2.31 3.88 -2.67
C ILE A 64 -2.62 5.34 -3.04
N SER A 65 -3.54 6.00 -2.34
CA SER A 65 -3.82 7.41 -2.61
C SER A 65 -2.66 8.29 -2.17
N ASP A 66 -1.98 7.93 -1.10
CA ASP A 66 -0.74 8.59 -0.69
C ASP A 66 0.39 8.37 -1.70
N ALA A 67 0.47 7.16 -2.25
CA ALA A 67 1.48 6.81 -3.26
C ALA A 67 1.44 7.72 -4.50
N GLN A 68 0.28 8.31 -4.84
CA GLN A 68 0.17 9.26 -5.95
C GLN A 68 1.06 10.50 -5.79
N ASN A 69 1.40 10.88 -4.56
CA ASN A 69 2.25 12.05 -4.29
C ASN A 69 3.71 11.80 -4.68
N PHE A 70 4.11 10.55 -4.82
CA PHE A 70 5.48 10.11 -5.07
C PHE A 70 5.69 9.49 -6.46
N VAL A 71 4.61 9.04 -7.12
CA VAL A 71 4.69 8.46 -8.46
C VAL A 71 4.18 9.45 -9.50
N PRO A 72 5.05 10.05 -10.32
CA PRO A 72 4.63 11.03 -11.31
C PRO A 72 3.61 10.48 -12.30
N GLY A 73 2.47 11.17 -12.40
CA GLY A 73 1.38 10.82 -13.31
C GLY A 73 0.42 9.75 -12.80
N LEU A 74 0.62 9.21 -11.60
CA LEU A 74 -0.38 8.43 -10.88
C LEU A 74 -1.41 9.38 -10.27
N GLN A 75 -2.68 9.05 -10.42
CA GLN A 75 -3.81 9.72 -9.78
C GLN A 75 -4.74 8.65 -9.23
N VAL A 76 -5.07 8.78 -7.97
CA VAL A 76 -5.97 7.87 -7.27
C VAL A 76 -7.12 8.69 -6.70
N GLN A 77 -8.33 8.29 -7.00
CA GLN A 77 -9.53 8.95 -6.51
C GLN A 77 -10.44 7.90 -5.89
N GLN A 78 -10.76 8.08 -4.63
CA GLN A 78 -11.79 7.31 -3.96
C GLN A 78 -13.13 8.04 -4.08
N THR A 79 -14.20 7.34 -4.41
CA THR A 79 -15.56 7.88 -4.45
C THR A 79 -16.55 6.75 -4.26
N PHE A 80 -17.50 6.90 -3.34
CA PHE A 80 -18.56 5.91 -3.07
C PHE A 80 -18.03 4.48 -2.82
N GLY A 81 -16.98 4.32 -2.02
CA GLY A 81 -16.38 3.02 -1.73
C GLY A 81 -15.71 2.35 -2.94
N SER A 82 -15.44 3.09 -4.01
CA SER A 82 -14.76 2.62 -5.20
C SER A 82 -13.52 3.46 -5.47
N TRP A 83 -12.49 2.79 -5.95
CA TRP A 83 -11.21 3.42 -6.32
C TRP A 83 -11.11 3.58 -7.83
N ALA A 84 -10.79 4.78 -8.29
CA ALA A 84 -10.41 5.04 -9.67
C ALA A 84 -8.93 5.37 -9.76
N VAL A 85 -8.19 4.56 -10.47
CA VAL A 85 -6.77 4.77 -10.72
C VAL A 85 -6.56 5.25 -12.15
N ARG A 86 -5.75 6.30 -12.30
CA ARG A 86 -5.33 6.84 -13.60
C ARG A 86 -3.83 6.97 -13.65
N ILE A 87 -3.25 6.63 -14.79
CA ILE A 87 -1.84 6.84 -15.06
C ILE A 87 -1.71 7.73 -16.30
N ARG A 88 -1.01 8.87 -16.18
CA ARG A 88 -0.86 9.86 -17.26
C ARG A 88 -2.20 10.34 -17.84
N GLY A 89 -3.22 10.48 -16.97
CA GLY A 89 -4.57 10.90 -17.35
C GLY A 89 -5.45 9.81 -17.97
N LEU A 90 -4.92 8.62 -18.22
CA LEU A 90 -5.67 7.48 -18.72
C LEU A 90 -6.12 6.58 -17.57
N GLY A 91 -7.38 6.20 -17.53
CA GLY A 91 -7.94 5.35 -16.50
C GLY A 91 -9.44 5.14 -16.69
N SER A 92 -10.01 4.16 -16.01
CA SER A 92 -11.45 3.92 -16.02
C SER A 92 -12.15 4.82 -15.01
N GLY A 93 -13.36 5.28 -15.36
CA GLY A 93 -14.23 5.99 -14.42
C GLY A 93 -14.83 5.05 -13.40
N ILE A 94 -15.11 5.58 -12.20
CA ILE A 94 -15.75 4.84 -11.10
C ILE A 94 -17.23 4.55 -11.33
N THR A 95 -17.89 5.33 -12.15
CA THR A 95 -19.35 5.35 -12.28
C THR A 95 -19.93 4.19 -13.07
N ASN A 96 -19.12 3.46 -13.84
CA ASN A 96 -19.61 2.34 -14.63
C ASN A 96 -18.94 1.03 -14.22
N LEU A 97 -19.66 0.28 -13.41
CA LEU A 97 -19.22 -1.00 -12.88
C LEU A 97 -19.13 -2.12 -13.93
N ALA A 98 -19.62 -1.90 -15.14
CA ALA A 98 -19.53 -2.88 -16.23
C ALA A 98 -18.17 -2.91 -16.92
N PHE A 99 -17.33 -1.88 -16.76
CA PHE A 99 -16.01 -1.84 -17.37
C PHE A 99 -14.92 -2.26 -16.40
N ASP A 100 -13.96 -3.01 -16.92
CA ASP A 100 -12.71 -3.30 -16.20
C ASP A 100 -11.88 -2.02 -16.01
N SER A 101 -11.07 -1.99 -14.97
CA SER A 101 -10.11 -0.90 -14.77
C SER A 101 -9.06 -0.90 -15.88
N SER A 102 -8.71 0.29 -16.41
CA SER A 102 -7.61 0.45 -17.38
C SER A 102 -6.22 0.43 -16.72
N VAL A 103 -6.20 0.40 -15.40
CA VAL A 103 -5.02 0.19 -14.56
C VAL A 103 -5.37 -0.91 -13.56
N PRO A 104 -5.12 -2.17 -13.89
CA PRO A 104 -5.35 -3.28 -12.98
C PRO A 104 -4.32 -3.28 -11.85
N ILE A 105 -4.71 -3.89 -10.74
CA ILE A 105 -3.87 -4.12 -9.57
C ILE A 105 -3.57 -5.61 -9.49
N TYR A 106 -2.33 -5.91 -9.19
CA TYR A 106 -1.84 -7.26 -8.91
C TYR A 106 -1.28 -7.30 -7.50
N ILE A 107 -1.60 -8.32 -6.75
CA ILE A 107 -0.98 -8.61 -5.46
C ILE A 107 -0.28 -9.96 -5.58
N ASP A 108 1.03 -9.96 -5.42
CA ASP A 108 1.88 -11.15 -5.59
C ASP A 108 1.59 -11.90 -6.90
N ASP A 109 1.51 -11.17 -8.01
CA ASP A 109 1.20 -11.64 -9.36
C ASP A 109 -0.26 -12.09 -9.58
N VAL A 110 -1.12 -12.11 -8.56
CA VAL A 110 -2.56 -12.42 -8.71
C VAL A 110 -3.32 -11.17 -9.11
N TYR A 111 -4.09 -11.28 -10.20
CA TYR A 111 -4.95 -10.20 -10.67
C TYR A 111 -6.09 -9.94 -9.69
N CYS A 112 -6.17 -8.72 -9.22
CA CYS A 112 -7.23 -8.25 -8.36
C CYS A 112 -8.11 -7.25 -9.12
N GLY A 113 -9.06 -7.71 -9.86
CA GLY A 113 -9.91 -7.05 -10.84
C GLY A 113 -10.23 -5.57 -10.65
N ARG A 114 -10.79 -5.19 -9.52
CA ARG A 114 -11.17 -3.81 -9.18
C ARG A 114 -10.53 -3.38 -7.88
N GLY A 115 -10.56 -2.09 -7.59
CA GLY A 115 -9.91 -1.45 -6.44
C GLY A 115 -10.28 -1.96 -5.04
N LYS A 116 -11.14 -2.97 -4.93
CA LYS A 116 -11.49 -3.57 -3.64
C LYS A 116 -10.31 -4.17 -2.87
N CYS A 117 -9.28 -4.64 -3.57
CA CYS A 117 -8.08 -5.20 -2.94
C CYS A 117 -7.03 -4.16 -2.54
N MET A 118 -7.34 -2.89 -2.68
CA MET A 118 -6.36 -1.84 -2.39
C MET A 118 -6.07 -1.72 -0.90
N GLU A 119 -7.03 -2.08 -0.06
CA GLU A 119 -6.84 -2.11 1.39
C GLU A 119 -5.76 -3.14 1.77
N SER A 120 -5.85 -4.37 1.21
CA SER A 120 -4.86 -5.42 1.48
C SER A 120 -3.48 -5.10 0.88
N ALA A 121 -3.44 -4.25 -0.16
CA ALA A 121 -2.18 -3.88 -0.82
C ALA A 121 -1.18 -3.17 0.11
N PHE A 122 -1.63 -2.69 1.28
CA PHE A 122 -0.79 -1.99 2.25
C PHE A 122 -0.65 -2.72 3.60
N LEU A 123 -0.91 -4.01 3.64
CA LEU A 123 -0.54 -4.86 4.77
C LEU A 123 0.83 -5.47 4.50
N ASP A 124 1.87 -5.09 5.24
CA ASP A 124 3.21 -5.69 5.22
C ASP A 124 3.76 -5.82 3.77
N VAL A 125 3.85 -4.69 3.10
CA VAL A 125 4.28 -4.57 1.70
C VAL A 125 5.80 -4.46 1.63
N GLU A 126 6.45 -5.27 0.82
CA GLU A 126 7.86 -5.14 0.50
C GLU A 126 8.10 -3.97 -0.46
N ARG A 127 7.25 -3.84 -1.49
CA ARG A 127 7.30 -2.74 -2.44
C ARG A 127 6.04 -2.63 -3.29
N LEU A 128 5.79 -1.43 -3.78
CA LEU A 128 4.77 -1.12 -4.77
C LEU A 128 5.45 -0.74 -6.09
N GLU A 129 5.11 -1.42 -7.16
CA GLU A 129 5.60 -1.16 -8.51
C GLU A 129 4.48 -0.58 -9.37
N VAL A 130 4.72 0.58 -10.00
CA VAL A 130 3.77 1.23 -10.90
C VAL A 130 4.36 1.28 -12.31
N ALA A 131 3.97 0.31 -13.15
CA ALA A 131 4.35 0.28 -14.56
C ALA A 131 3.49 1.25 -15.36
N ARG A 132 4.11 2.23 -16.01
CA ARG A 132 3.44 3.33 -16.70
C ARG A 132 3.45 3.14 -18.21
N GLY A 133 2.27 3.13 -18.82
CA GLY A 133 2.04 2.89 -20.23
C GLY A 133 1.52 1.48 -20.51
N PRO A 134 1.18 1.15 -21.77
CA PRO A 134 0.56 -0.13 -22.12
C PRO A 134 1.44 -1.33 -21.73
N GLN A 135 0.86 -2.27 -20.99
CA GLN A 135 1.54 -3.46 -20.48
C GLN A 135 0.85 -4.77 -20.91
N GLY A 136 0.08 -4.76 -22.00
CA GLY A 136 -0.75 -5.88 -22.42
C GLY A 136 0.00 -7.19 -22.67
N ALA A 137 1.27 -7.13 -23.08
CA ALA A 137 2.07 -8.33 -23.34
C ALA A 137 2.45 -9.11 -22.07
N LEU A 138 2.66 -8.41 -20.95
CA LEU A 138 3.14 -8.99 -19.69
C LEU A 138 2.02 -9.18 -18.66
N PHE A 139 1.08 -8.24 -18.63
CA PHE A 139 0.01 -8.19 -17.64
C PHE A 139 -1.37 -8.55 -18.20
N GLY A 140 -1.48 -8.78 -19.51
CA GLY A 140 -2.72 -9.23 -20.15
C GLY A 140 -3.73 -8.11 -20.34
N LYS A 141 -5.02 -8.45 -20.24
CA LYS A 141 -6.14 -7.55 -20.53
C LYS A 141 -6.16 -6.32 -19.64
N SER A 142 -6.81 -5.26 -20.13
CA SER A 142 -7.13 -4.06 -19.34
C SER A 142 -5.94 -3.21 -18.86
N THR A 143 -4.72 -3.45 -19.35
CA THR A 143 -3.49 -2.74 -19.00
C THR A 143 -3.12 -1.65 -19.99
N ILE A 144 -4.10 -0.85 -20.40
CA ILE A 144 -3.93 0.19 -21.42
C ILE A 144 -3.14 1.38 -20.91
N ALA A 145 -3.39 1.79 -19.69
CA ALA A 145 -2.73 2.93 -19.05
C ALA A 145 -1.47 2.54 -18.26
N GLY A 146 -1.45 1.30 -17.77
CA GLY A 146 -0.38 0.76 -16.94
C GLY A 146 -0.86 -0.38 -16.07
N ALA A 147 -0.06 -0.75 -15.09
CA ALA A 147 -0.40 -1.74 -14.07
C ALA A 147 0.24 -1.36 -12.74
N ILE A 148 -0.39 -1.73 -11.64
CA ILE A 148 0.16 -1.60 -10.30
C ILE A 148 0.36 -3.00 -9.75
N SER A 149 1.56 -3.28 -9.23
CA SER A 149 1.88 -4.53 -8.54
C SER A 149 2.29 -4.22 -7.11
N SER A 150 1.58 -4.78 -6.15
CA SER A 150 1.96 -4.81 -4.74
C SER A 150 2.60 -6.15 -4.45
N ILE A 151 3.80 -6.10 -3.92
CA ILE A 151 4.59 -7.27 -3.55
C ILE A 151 4.61 -7.36 -2.03
N SER A 152 4.10 -8.45 -1.49
CA SER A 152 4.11 -8.71 -0.06
C SER A 152 5.49 -9.08 0.43
N ALA A 153 5.85 -8.65 1.65
CA ALA A 153 7.08 -9.07 2.29
C ALA A 153 7.08 -10.58 2.51
N LYS A 154 8.18 -11.21 2.13
CA LYS A 154 8.37 -12.66 2.22
C LYS A 154 8.91 -13.08 3.59
N PRO A 155 8.76 -14.37 3.98
CA PRO A 155 9.47 -14.93 5.11
C PRO A 155 10.98 -14.78 5.00
N THR A 156 11.65 -14.53 6.14
CA THR A 156 13.09 -14.28 6.24
C THR A 156 13.87 -15.51 6.67
N ASP A 157 15.16 -15.57 6.32
CA ASP A 157 16.06 -16.67 6.70
C ASP A 157 16.53 -16.58 8.15
N SER A 158 16.41 -15.41 8.77
CA SER A 158 16.70 -15.15 10.19
C SER A 158 15.44 -14.70 10.91
N PHE A 159 15.42 -14.89 12.23
CA PHE A 159 14.32 -14.38 13.03
C PHE A 159 14.32 -12.86 13.04
N GLU A 160 13.18 -12.30 12.65
CA GLU A 160 12.91 -10.86 12.64
C GLU A 160 11.53 -10.61 13.24
N ALA A 161 11.40 -9.48 13.92
CA ALA A 161 10.10 -9.04 14.42
C ALA A 161 10.11 -7.51 14.50
N GLU A 162 8.99 -6.92 14.16
CA GLU A 162 8.80 -5.48 14.24
C GLU A 162 7.38 -5.14 14.70
N VAL A 163 7.25 -4.06 15.43
CA VAL A 163 5.97 -3.46 15.82
C VAL A 163 6.08 -1.96 15.62
N ARG A 164 5.11 -1.40 14.90
CA ARG A 164 4.96 0.03 14.67
C ARG A 164 3.65 0.51 15.26
N LEU A 165 3.72 1.63 15.97
CA LEU A 165 2.57 2.26 16.59
C LEU A 165 2.49 3.71 16.13
N GLY A 166 1.32 4.12 15.68
CA GLY A 166 1.02 5.49 15.29
C GLY A 166 -0.18 6.01 16.06
N ALA A 167 -0.23 7.33 16.27
CA ALA A 167 -1.39 8.01 16.82
C ALA A 167 -1.70 9.23 15.96
N GLU A 168 -2.98 9.40 15.63
CA GLU A 168 -3.51 10.61 15.02
C GLU A 168 -3.89 11.59 16.14
N LEU A 169 -3.20 12.73 16.20
CA LEU A 169 -3.33 13.65 17.33
C LEU A 169 -4.28 14.83 17.06
N GLU A 170 -4.63 15.07 15.81
CA GLU A 170 -5.50 16.19 15.43
C GLU A 170 -6.98 15.76 15.47
N TYR A 171 -7.30 14.64 14.86
CA TYR A 171 -8.68 14.14 14.75
C TYR A 171 -8.95 12.97 15.68
N GLY A 172 -7.92 12.30 16.16
CA GLY A 172 -8.01 11.13 17.03
C GLY A 172 -7.80 9.83 16.27
N GLY A 173 -7.43 8.80 17.03
CA GLY A 173 -7.23 7.47 16.49
C GLY A 173 -5.83 6.92 16.66
N TYR A 174 -5.64 5.67 16.24
CA TYR A 174 -4.38 4.97 16.31
C TYR A 174 -4.17 4.02 15.16
N THR A 175 -2.94 3.65 14.92
CA THR A 175 -2.55 2.56 14.03
C THR A 175 -1.54 1.67 14.75
N ALA A 176 -1.68 0.36 14.59
CA ALA A 176 -0.69 -0.60 15.04
C ALA A 176 -0.50 -1.67 13.97
N ASN A 177 0.71 -1.86 13.53
CA ASN A 177 1.08 -2.93 12.61
C ASN A 177 2.36 -3.59 13.07
N GLY A 178 2.57 -4.81 12.66
CA GLY A 178 3.78 -5.53 12.99
C GLY A 178 3.83 -6.90 12.35
N TYR A 179 5.02 -7.48 12.42
CA TYR A 179 5.25 -8.82 11.93
C TYR A 179 6.24 -9.59 12.79
N ILE A 180 6.17 -10.90 12.64
CA ILE A 180 7.17 -11.85 13.10
C ILE A 180 7.50 -12.78 11.94
N SER A 181 8.78 -13.00 11.69
CA SER A 181 9.27 -13.75 10.54
C SER A 181 10.49 -14.58 10.92
N GLY A 182 10.69 -15.72 10.26
CA GLY A 182 11.89 -16.51 10.41
C GLY A 182 11.73 -17.97 10.02
N PRO A 183 12.84 -18.76 10.16
CA PRO A 183 12.85 -20.16 9.81
C PRO A 183 12.08 -21.00 10.87
N LEU A 184 11.24 -21.91 10.38
CA LEU A 184 10.63 -22.98 11.18
C LEU A 184 11.43 -24.26 11.10
N SER A 185 12.17 -24.46 9.99
CA SER A 185 13.11 -25.55 9.78
C SER A 185 14.16 -25.12 8.75
N ASP A 186 15.08 -26.01 8.38
CA ASP A 186 16.10 -25.73 7.37
C ASP A 186 15.52 -25.44 5.97
N THR A 187 14.27 -25.84 5.72
CA THR A 187 13.61 -25.72 4.42
C THR A 187 12.29 -24.96 4.46
N VAL A 188 11.81 -24.55 5.65
CA VAL A 188 10.52 -23.87 5.80
C VAL A 188 10.70 -22.59 6.60
N ARG A 189 10.20 -21.51 6.05
CA ARG A 189 10.16 -20.18 6.67
C ARG A 189 8.72 -19.70 6.76
N ALA A 190 8.41 -18.90 7.75
CA ALA A 190 7.09 -18.33 7.92
C ALA A 190 7.17 -16.85 8.33
N ARG A 191 6.16 -16.09 7.93
CA ARG A 191 5.94 -14.70 8.31
C ARG A 191 4.47 -14.49 8.65
N LEU A 192 4.23 -13.96 9.83
CA LEU A 192 2.90 -13.53 10.28
C LEU A 192 2.91 -12.02 10.41
N ALA A 193 2.01 -11.34 9.72
CA ALA A 193 1.84 -9.91 9.81
C ALA A 193 0.41 -9.56 10.25
N VAL A 194 0.28 -8.49 11.02
CA VAL A 194 -0.98 -7.97 11.54
C VAL A 194 -1.04 -6.46 11.37
N LYS A 195 -2.23 -5.93 11.11
CA LYS A 195 -2.53 -4.49 11.09
C LYS A 195 -3.85 -4.25 11.78
N THR A 196 -3.88 -3.24 12.65
CA THR A 196 -5.11 -2.65 13.16
C THR A 196 -4.99 -1.14 13.10
N SER A 197 -6.05 -0.47 12.70
CA SER A 197 -6.12 0.97 12.60
C SER A 197 -7.53 1.40 12.94
N ASP A 198 -7.65 2.41 13.76
CA ASP A 198 -8.93 3.02 14.15
C ASP A 198 -8.72 4.53 14.11
N LEU A 199 -9.26 5.18 13.10
CA LEU A 199 -9.13 6.62 12.84
C LEU A 199 -10.50 7.26 12.99
N ASP A 200 -10.59 8.26 13.86
CA ASP A 200 -11.80 9.02 14.07
C ASP A 200 -12.16 9.85 12.82
N GLY A 201 -13.42 10.25 12.73
CA GLY A 201 -13.89 11.12 11.65
C GLY A 201 -13.25 12.50 11.71
N TYR A 202 -13.07 13.12 10.56
CA TYR A 202 -12.44 14.43 10.44
C TYR A 202 -13.34 15.49 9.78
N THR A 203 -14.56 15.09 9.43
CA THR A 203 -15.53 15.98 8.77
C THR A 203 -16.81 16.07 9.59
N ASP A 204 -17.13 17.27 10.08
CA ASP A 204 -18.38 17.50 10.82
C ASP A 204 -19.59 17.30 9.91
N ASN A 205 -20.46 16.37 10.23
CA ASN A 205 -21.75 16.20 9.56
C ASN A 205 -22.81 17.11 10.20
N ILE A 206 -23.12 18.21 9.55
CA ILE A 206 -24.06 19.21 10.09
C ILE A 206 -25.52 18.74 10.16
N ALA A 207 -25.87 17.64 9.51
CA ALA A 207 -27.22 17.12 9.49
C ALA A 207 -27.48 16.08 10.60
N THR A 208 -26.48 15.25 10.89
CA THR A 208 -26.56 14.24 11.97
C THR A 208 -25.95 14.74 13.27
N GLY A 209 -24.98 15.63 13.20
CA GLY A 209 -24.21 16.12 14.34
C GLY A 209 -23.04 15.21 14.70
N ASP A 210 -22.76 14.19 13.87
CA ASP A 210 -21.67 13.25 14.02
C ASP A 210 -20.44 13.66 13.18
N GLU A 211 -19.33 12.96 13.31
CA GLU A 211 -18.14 13.12 12.49
C GLU A 211 -18.10 12.04 11.41
N ASP A 212 -17.98 12.46 10.14
CA ASP A 212 -17.85 11.57 8.99
C ASP A 212 -16.36 11.32 8.66
N GLY A 213 -16.10 10.19 8.00
CA GLY A 213 -14.76 9.83 7.50
C GLY A 213 -13.95 9.02 8.49
N SER A 214 -14.56 8.44 9.51
CA SER A 214 -13.89 7.45 10.36
C SER A 214 -13.54 6.19 9.56
N GLN A 215 -12.47 5.52 9.95
CA GLN A 215 -12.03 4.29 9.29
C GLN A 215 -11.42 3.32 10.31
N GLU A 216 -11.99 2.12 10.37
CA GLU A 216 -11.43 1.00 11.10
C GLU A 216 -10.92 -0.07 10.13
N ILE A 217 -9.69 -0.55 10.31
CA ILE A 217 -9.09 -1.62 9.50
C ILE A 217 -8.49 -2.65 10.43
N ASN A 218 -8.83 -3.92 10.22
CA ASN A 218 -8.23 -5.07 10.90
C ASN A 218 -7.81 -6.09 9.84
N ALA A 219 -6.55 -6.52 9.84
CA ALA A 219 -6.05 -7.46 8.86
C ALA A 219 -4.95 -8.35 9.42
N VAL A 220 -4.90 -9.59 8.93
CA VAL A 220 -3.86 -10.56 9.25
C VAL A 220 -3.42 -11.30 7.99
N ARG A 221 -2.10 -11.55 7.88
CA ARG A 221 -1.49 -12.29 6.78
C ARG A 221 -0.53 -13.34 7.34
N LEU A 222 -0.61 -14.55 6.79
CA LEU A 222 0.35 -15.63 7.00
C LEU A 222 1.00 -15.98 5.68
N GLY A 223 2.31 -15.84 5.59
CA GLY A 223 3.15 -16.30 4.49
C GLY A 223 3.97 -17.51 4.92
N ILE A 224 4.03 -18.54 4.10
CA ILE A 224 4.88 -19.71 4.29
C ILE A 224 5.67 -19.95 3.02
N GLU A 225 6.97 -20.04 3.14
CA GLU A 225 7.86 -20.42 2.05
C GLU A 225 8.50 -21.76 2.35
N TRP A 226 8.47 -22.67 1.39
CA TRP A 226 9.00 -24.03 1.48
C TRP A 226 9.91 -24.35 0.31
N ASP A 227 11.17 -24.61 0.60
CA ASP A 227 12.17 -25.11 -0.35
C ASP A 227 12.02 -26.62 -0.44
N ALA A 228 11.20 -27.09 -1.40
CA ALA A 228 10.95 -28.50 -1.62
C ALA A 228 12.18 -29.25 -2.17
N SER A 229 13.08 -28.52 -2.84
CA SER A 229 14.39 -28.95 -3.28
C SER A 229 15.27 -27.74 -3.57
N ASP A 230 16.56 -27.96 -3.89
CA ASP A 230 17.50 -26.91 -4.30
C ASP A 230 17.05 -26.13 -5.56
N GLN A 231 16.08 -26.66 -6.30
CA GLN A 231 15.59 -26.08 -7.55
C GLN A 231 14.13 -25.70 -7.51
N THR A 232 13.39 -26.01 -6.45
CA THR A 232 11.94 -25.81 -6.39
C THR A 232 11.53 -25.25 -5.06
N SER A 233 10.89 -24.10 -5.09
CA SER A 233 10.28 -23.48 -3.93
C SER A 233 8.78 -23.24 -4.13
N PHE A 234 8.06 -23.22 -3.02
CA PHE A 234 6.65 -22.88 -2.95
C PHE A 234 6.45 -21.75 -1.95
N TYR A 235 5.64 -20.79 -2.34
CA TYR A 235 5.17 -19.74 -1.44
C TYR A 235 3.64 -19.83 -1.33
N VAL A 236 3.13 -19.90 -0.12
CA VAL A 236 1.69 -19.91 0.19
C VAL A 236 1.39 -18.72 1.07
N LYS A 237 0.44 -17.89 0.64
CA LYS A 237 -0.05 -16.73 1.40
C LYS A 237 -1.54 -16.88 1.68
N LEU A 238 -1.91 -16.70 2.93
CA LEU A 238 -3.28 -16.55 3.41
C LEU A 238 -3.43 -15.14 3.99
N GLU A 239 -4.49 -14.46 3.65
CA GLU A 239 -4.78 -13.15 4.17
C GLU A 239 -6.28 -12.99 4.38
N THR A 240 -6.67 -12.34 5.47
CA THR A 240 -8.03 -11.92 5.72
C THR A 240 -8.02 -10.58 6.44
N GLY A 241 -9.09 -9.81 6.25
CA GLY A 241 -9.25 -8.53 6.91
C GLY A 241 -10.64 -7.95 6.70
N GLU A 242 -10.87 -6.86 7.38
CA GLU A 242 -12.06 -6.04 7.31
C GLU A 242 -11.69 -4.55 7.30
N SER A 243 -12.49 -3.74 6.63
CA SER A 243 -12.38 -2.29 6.62
C SER A 243 -13.78 -1.71 6.72
N ASN A 244 -14.03 -0.97 7.79
CA ASN A 244 -15.29 -0.30 8.07
C ASN A 244 -15.05 1.21 7.97
N THR A 245 -15.88 1.91 7.21
CA THR A 245 -15.78 3.35 7.04
C THR A 245 -17.15 3.96 7.26
N ASP A 246 -17.23 4.90 8.18
CA ASP A 246 -18.45 5.66 8.43
C ASP A 246 -18.37 7.05 7.81
N GLY A 247 -19.50 7.46 7.23
CA GLY A 247 -19.66 8.76 6.63
C GLY A 247 -19.00 8.92 5.26
N ARG A 248 -19.19 10.07 4.67
CA ARG A 248 -18.67 10.41 3.34
C ARG A 248 -17.58 11.46 3.42
N ASN A 249 -16.46 11.22 2.79
CA ASN A 249 -15.35 12.18 2.64
C ASN A 249 -15.62 13.24 1.56
N ASN A 250 -16.88 13.43 1.13
CA ASN A 250 -17.20 14.29 -0.01
C ASN A 250 -17.94 15.54 0.45
N GLN A 251 -17.42 16.70 0.10
CA GLN A 251 -18.10 17.98 0.28
C GLN A 251 -18.74 18.48 -1.02
N LEU A 252 -19.94 19.02 -0.93
CA LEU A 252 -20.61 19.64 -2.06
C LEU A 252 -20.07 21.07 -2.27
N VAL A 253 -19.24 21.26 -3.28
CA VAL A 253 -18.61 22.57 -3.59
C VAL A 253 -19.50 23.47 -4.43
N ARG A 254 -20.45 22.91 -5.23
CA ARG A 254 -21.37 23.67 -6.10
C ARG A 254 -22.68 22.94 -6.34
N PRO A 255 -23.83 23.59 -6.14
CA PRO A 255 -25.15 22.96 -6.32
C PRO A 255 -25.64 22.88 -7.76
N GLY A 256 -24.99 23.53 -8.72
CA GLY A 256 -25.57 23.83 -10.02
C GLY A 256 -25.85 22.66 -10.97
N ALA A 257 -25.23 21.50 -10.80
CA ALA A 257 -25.38 20.37 -11.74
C ALA A 257 -26.05 19.13 -11.11
N MET A 258 -26.24 19.10 -9.80
CA MET A 258 -26.75 17.94 -9.06
C MET A 258 -27.82 18.34 -8.03
N SER A 259 -28.77 19.15 -8.44
CA SER A 259 -29.94 19.51 -7.59
C SER A 259 -30.78 18.29 -7.18
N SER A 260 -30.48 17.11 -7.72
CA SER A 260 -31.07 15.83 -7.30
C SER A 260 -30.36 15.18 -6.11
N VAL A 261 -29.22 15.71 -5.67
CA VAL A 261 -28.39 15.11 -4.61
C VAL A 261 -28.71 15.72 -3.23
N THR A 262 -29.17 16.95 -3.18
CA THR A 262 -29.63 17.55 -1.92
C THR A 262 -30.86 18.41 -2.10
N THR A 263 -31.83 18.24 -1.22
CA THR A 263 -33.01 19.08 -1.09
C THR A 263 -32.89 20.06 0.07
N ASP A 264 -31.81 20.05 0.81
CA ASP A 264 -31.58 20.92 1.96
C ASP A 264 -31.31 22.36 1.48
N PRO A 265 -32.24 23.32 1.81
CA PRO A 265 -32.05 24.72 1.46
C PRO A 265 -30.91 25.41 2.24
N ASN A 266 -30.41 24.77 3.30
CA ASN A 266 -29.32 25.28 4.13
C ASN A 266 -27.99 24.64 3.81
N ALA A 267 -27.92 23.81 2.77
CA ALA A 267 -26.67 23.20 2.34
C ALA A 267 -25.59 24.28 2.12
N GLU A 268 -24.58 24.30 2.96
CA GLU A 268 -23.49 25.24 2.84
C GLU A 268 -22.53 24.82 1.72
N TYR A 269 -22.18 25.77 0.87
CA TYR A 269 -21.35 25.59 -0.31
C TYR A 269 -19.93 26.09 -0.08
N LYS A 270 -19.42 25.97 1.10
CA LYS A 270 -18.03 26.35 1.41
C LYS A 270 -17.20 25.09 1.43
N ALA A 271 -16.18 25.04 0.59
CA ALA A 271 -15.07 24.14 0.77
C ALA A 271 -14.25 24.64 1.98
N ASP A 272 -14.70 24.33 3.18
CA ASP A 272 -13.84 24.39 4.33
C ASP A 272 -13.59 22.94 4.80
N ASP A 273 -12.43 22.70 5.36
CA ASP A 273 -11.86 21.37 5.59
C ASP A 273 -12.59 20.55 6.67
N LYS A 274 -13.73 21.00 7.16
CA LYS A 274 -14.39 20.45 8.35
C LYS A 274 -15.90 20.24 8.23
N ARG A 275 -16.47 20.24 7.02
CA ARG A 275 -17.93 20.10 6.90
C ARG A 275 -18.35 19.26 5.72
N SER A 276 -19.02 18.15 6.00
CA SER A 276 -19.78 17.46 4.99
C SER A 276 -21.22 17.95 4.96
N VAL A 277 -21.80 18.02 3.79
CA VAL A 277 -23.21 18.27 3.62
C VAL A 277 -23.89 16.93 3.44
N SER A 278 -24.66 16.53 4.43
CA SER A 278 -25.52 15.37 4.29
C SER A 278 -26.56 15.58 3.18
N THR A 279 -26.92 14.52 2.50
CA THR A 279 -27.97 14.47 1.48
C THR A 279 -29.39 14.62 2.02
N GLY A 280 -29.55 15.03 3.28
CA GLY A 280 -30.87 15.32 3.89
C GLY A 280 -31.63 14.12 4.44
N GLU A 281 -31.06 12.92 4.35
CA GLU A 281 -31.55 11.74 5.05
C GLU A 281 -30.62 11.45 6.24
N PRO A 282 -31.12 11.36 7.48
CA PRO A 282 -30.31 10.94 8.61
C PRO A 282 -30.10 9.42 8.55
N LYS A 283 -29.39 8.96 7.55
CA LYS A 283 -28.91 7.61 7.46
C LYS A 283 -27.41 7.66 7.57
N GLU A 284 -26.91 6.84 8.45
CA GLU A 284 -25.50 6.51 8.52
C GLU A 284 -25.09 5.97 7.16
N ASP A 285 -24.25 6.73 6.46
CA ASP A 285 -23.57 6.25 5.27
C ASP A 285 -22.37 5.42 5.75
N PHE A 286 -22.39 4.13 5.54
CA PHE A 286 -21.28 3.25 5.90
C PHE A 286 -20.83 2.44 4.71
N TYR A 287 -19.59 2.02 4.77
CA TYR A 287 -18.99 1.12 3.80
C TYR A 287 -18.18 0.06 4.53
N ASP A 288 -18.72 -1.15 4.57
CA ASP A 288 -18.08 -2.31 5.17
C ASP A 288 -17.50 -3.19 4.07
N TYR A 289 -16.27 -3.56 4.23
CA TYR A 289 -15.56 -4.41 3.30
C TYR A 289 -14.78 -5.49 4.04
N GLU A 290 -15.11 -6.73 3.75
CA GLU A 290 -14.38 -7.90 4.21
C GLU A 290 -13.67 -8.55 3.04
N TRP A 291 -12.49 -9.11 3.27
CA TRP A 291 -11.77 -9.88 2.25
C TRP A 291 -11.08 -11.09 2.82
N SER A 292 -10.93 -12.09 1.97
CA SER A 292 -10.09 -13.24 2.20
C SER A 292 -9.35 -13.60 0.93
N SER A 293 -8.09 -13.95 1.03
CA SER A 293 -7.29 -14.34 -0.13
C SER A 293 -6.37 -15.51 0.15
N LEU A 294 -6.16 -16.31 -0.89
CA LEU A 294 -5.16 -17.38 -0.96
C LEU A 294 -4.31 -17.15 -2.20
N THR A 295 -3.00 -17.11 -2.03
CA THR A 295 -2.04 -17.13 -3.14
C THR A 295 -1.12 -18.33 -2.98
N VAL A 296 -0.92 -19.07 -4.07
CA VAL A 296 0.07 -20.17 -4.13
C VAL A 296 0.98 -19.89 -5.32
N LYS A 297 2.27 -19.78 -5.06
CA LYS A 297 3.30 -19.56 -6.06
C LYS A 297 4.31 -20.70 -6.01
N MET A 298 4.66 -21.22 -7.17
CA MET A 298 5.73 -22.22 -7.34
C MET A 298 6.78 -21.61 -8.25
N GLU A 299 8.02 -21.68 -7.86
CA GLU A 299 9.17 -21.36 -8.68
C GLU A 299 10.06 -22.58 -8.80
N THR A 300 10.48 -22.93 -10.01
CA THR A 300 11.35 -24.09 -10.24
C THR A 300 12.28 -23.89 -11.43
N GLU A 301 13.47 -24.46 -11.33
CA GLU A 301 14.39 -24.55 -12.45
C GLU A 301 14.27 -25.91 -13.12
N LEU A 302 13.92 -25.93 -14.40
CA LEU A 302 13.77 -27.14 -15.20
C LEU A 302 14.55 -27.04 -16.49
N ALA A 303 15.52 -27.91 -16.69
CA ALA A 303 16.37 -27.99 -17.88
C ALA A 303 17.04 -26.65 -18.26
N GLY A 304 17.48 -25.87 -17.28
CA GLY A 304 18.10 -24.55 -17.47
C GLY A 304 17.13 -23.43 -17.77
N HIS A 305 15.84 -23.64 -17.55
CA HIS A 305 14.79 -22.64 -17.65
C HIS A 305 14.11 -22.43 -16.29
N SER A 306 13.87 -21.18 -15.95
CA SER A 306 13.05 -20.82 -14.79
C SER A 306 11.57 -20.88 -15.17
N LEU A 307 10.80 -21.60 -14.39
CA LEU A 307 9.33 -21.69 -14.50
C LEU A 307 8.71 -21.15 -13.22
N MET A 308 7.78 -20.22 -13.38
CA MET A 308 6.94 -19.70 -12.32
C MET A 308 5.47 -20.04 -12.61
N ALA A 309 4.76 -20.56 -11.62
CA ALA A 309 3.32 -20.76 -11.67
C ALA A 309 2.68 -20.09 -10.46
N VAL A 310 1.59 -19.35 -10.71
CA VAL A 310 0.83 -18.65 -9.66
C VAL A 310 -0.63 -19.00 -9.79
N ALA A 311 -1.26 -19.29 -8.66
CA ALA A 311 -2.70 -19.42 -8.51
C ALA A 311 -3.17 -18.58 -7.33
N GLY A 312 -4.30 -17.92 -7.49
CA GLY A 312 -4.88 -17.06 -6.47
C GLY A 312 -6.39 -17.16 -6.41
N TYR A 313 -6.94 -16.98 -5.23
CA TYR A 313 -8.36 -16.86 -4.95
C TYR A 313 -8.60 -15.62 -4.08
N TRP A 314 -9.66 -14.89 -4.40
CA TRP A 314 -10.13 -13.70 -3.69
C TRP A 314 -11.63 -13.78 -3.48
N GLU A 315 -12.04 -13.46 -2.27
CA GLU A 315 -13.45 -13.27 -1.92
C GLU A 315 -13.63 -11.92 -1.25
#